data_bafc196d833bc0ba14a6742276c15732
#
_entry.id   bafc196d833bc0ba14a6742276c15732
#
_cell.length_a   1.000
_cell.length_b   1.000
_cell.length_c   1.000
_cell.angle_alpha   90.00
_cell.angle_beta   90.00
_cell.angle_gamma   90.00
#
_symmetry.space_group_name_H-M   'P 1'
#
loop_
_entity.id
_entity.type
_entity.pdbx_description
1 polymer ?
#
loop_
_entity_poly.entity_id
_entity_poly.type
_entity_poly.pdbx_seq_one_letter_code
_entity_poly.pdbx_strand_id
1 'polypeptide(L)'
;MANALKGKTITTTTAILPNEEVAAKFLEPEALDNHFEFMQTKSYKSGPLKLIQYYVSSGPEWKESASFLDGKMPEKTGRIIVSVVEIYETEDGLHHHWIESKEHHQVFLAWLKEVDGEIQTYSFHKILQSLWD
;
A
#
# COMPACT_ATOMS: atom_id res chain seq x y z
N MET A 1 1.44 -21.31 14.96
CA MET A 1 0.52 -20.65 15.90
C MET A 1 -0.09 -19.42 15.27
N ALA A 2 -1.32 -19.13 15.62
CA ALA A 2 -1.96 -17.86 15.22
C ALA A 2 -1.22 -16.67 15.86
N ASN A 3 -1.47 -15.47 15.34
CA ASN A 3 -0.92 -14.21 15.85
C ASN A 3 0.59 -14.00 15.66
N ALA A 4 1.20 -14.65 14.68
CA ALA A 4 2.63 -14.42 14.40
C ALA A 4 2.95 -12.97 14.09
N LEU A 5 2.02 -12.24 13.48
CA LEU A 5 2.20 -10.83 13.12
C LEU A 5 1.72 -9.86 14.20
N LYS A 6 1.14 -10.36 15.29
CA LYS A 6 0.65 -9.50 16.37
C LYS A 6 1.74 -8.61 16.92
N GLY A 7 1.45 -7.32 17.04
CA GLY A 7 2.42 -6.34 17.54
C GLY A 7 3.37 -5.80 16.49
N LYS A 8 3.39 -6.38 15.29
CA LYS A 8 4.21 -5.85 14.19
C LYS A 8 3.62 -4.55 13.67
N THR A 9 4.45 -3.74 13.01
CA THR A 9 4.06 -2.44 12.49
C THR A 9 3.56 -2.57 11.07
N ILE A 10 2.39 -2.02 10.79
CA ILE A 10 1.80 -2.03 9.46
C ILE A 10 1.51 -0.62 8.98
N THR A 11 1.75 -0.38 7.71
CA THR A 11 1.31 0.83 7.01
C THR A 11 0.49 0.42 5.78
N THR A 12 -0.60 1.12 5.57
CA THR A 12 -1.45 0.94 4.40
C THR A 12 -1.55 2.27 3.68
N THR A 13 -1.10 2.33 2.44
CA THR A 13 -1.19 3.52 1.60
C THR A 13 -2.16 3.26 0.46
N THR A 14 -3.16 4.13 0.34
CA THR A 14 -4.19 4.01 -0.68
C THR A 14 -4.12 5.21 -1.61
N ALA A 15 -3.95 4.96 -2.90
CA ALA A 15 -4.05 5.99 -3.94
C ALA A 15 -5.38 5.81 -4.67
N ILE A 16 -6.10 6.91 -4.86
CA ILE A 16 -7.35 6.91 -5.62
C ILE A 16 -7.10 7.66 -6.92
N LEU A 17 -7.25 6.96 -8.03
CA LEU A 17 -6.92 7.46 -9.36
C LEU A 17 -8.21 7.72 -10.15
N PRO A 18 -8.25 8.77 -10.98
CA PRO A 18 -9.49 9.23 -11.59
C PRO A 18 -10.15 8.24 -12.55
N ASN A 19 -9.38 7.36 -13.18
CA ASN A 19 -9.90 6.40 -14.15
C ASN A 19 -8.93 5.26 -14.40
N GLU A 20 -9.36 4.27 -15.18
CA GLU A 20 -8.57 3.09 -15.51
C GLU A 20 -7.32 3.41 -16.32
N GLU A 21 -7.38 4.42 -17.19
CA GLU A 21 -6.24 4.79 -18.02
C GLU A 21 -5.07 5.31 -17.17
N VAL A 22 -5.36 6.16 -16.20
CA VAL A 22 -4.34 6.68 -15.27
C VAL A 22 -3.82 5.55 -14.38
N ALA A 23 -4.71 4.68 -13.90
CA ALA A 23 -4.32 3.52 -13.08
C ALA A 23 -3.40 2.59 -13.86
N ALA A 24 -3.65 2.36 -15.14
CA ALA A 24 -2.80 1.50 -15.96
C ALA A 24 -1.37 2.01 -16.03
N LYS A 25 -1.18 3.31 -16.10
CA LYS A 25 0.16 3.92 -16.08
C LYS A 25 0.88 3.68 -14.76
N PHE A 26 0.17 3.82 -13.65
CA PHE A 26 0.72 3.54 -12.33
C PHE A 26 1.12 2.07 -12.18
N LEU A 27 0.32 1.19 -12.77
CA LEU A 27 0.50 -0.27 -12.67
C LEU A 27 1.37 -0.86 -13.79
N GLU A 28 2.03 -0.03 -14.59
CA GLU A 28 2.94 -0.52 -15.61
C GLU A 28 4.05 -1.36 -14.95
N PRO A 29 4.40 -2.50 -15.55
CA PRO A 29 5.38 -3.42 -14.94
C PRO A 29 6.69 -2.74 -14.54
N GLU A 30 7.21 -1.84 -15.35
CA GLU A 30 8.47 -1.15 -15.04
C GLU A 30 8.38 -0.36 -13.74
N ALA A 31 7.28 0.36 -13.51
CA ALA A 31 7.10 1.14 -12.29
C ALA A 31 6.95 0.24 -11.07
N LEU A 32 6.09 -0.76 -11.15
CA LEU A 32 5.85 -1.71 -10.06
C LEU A 32 7.08 -2.56 -9.75
N ASP A 33 7.71 -3.10 -10.79
CA ASP A 33 8.84 -4.01 -10.62
C ASP A 33 10.05 -3.29 -10.01
N ASN A 34 10.29 -2.05 -10.42
CA ASN A 34 11.38 -1.26 -9.84
C ASN A 34 11.18 -1.03 -8.34
N HIS A 35 9.98 -0.70 -7.92
CA HIS A 35 9.67 -0.54 -6.51
C HIS A 35 9.72 -1.87 -5.76
N PHE A 36 9.21 -2.92 -6.38
CA PHE A 36 9.27 -4.27 -5.82
C PHE A 36 10.71 -4.72 -5.59
N GLU A 37 11.58 -4.55 -6.58
CA GLU A 37 13.00 -4.89 -6.45
C GLU A 37 13.67 -4.10 -5.32
N PHE A 38 13.39 -2.80 -5.25
CA PHE A 38 13.89 -1.97 -4.15
C PHE A 38 13.43 -2.51 -2.80
N MET A 39 12.15 -2.86 -2.66
CA MET A 39 11.60 -3.38 -1.40
C MET A 39 12.17 -4.76 -1.04
N GLN A 40 12.48 -5.60 -2.04
CA GLN A 40 13.12 -6.90 -1.79
C GLN A 40 14.45 -6.75 -1.05
N THR A 41 15.21 -5.71 -1.34
CA THR A 41 16.51 -5.47 -0.67
C THR A 41 16.33 -5.09 0.81
N LYS A 42 15.10 -4.79 1.23
CA LYS A 42 14.76 -4.38 2.59
C LYS A 42 14.14 -5.49 3.42
N SER A 43 14.13 -6.72 2.91
CA SER A 43 13.56 -7.89 3.56
C SER A 43 14.05 -8.05 5.01
N TYR A 44 13.17 -8.52 5.90
CA TYR A 44 13.50 -8.68 7.30
C TYR A 44 14.60 -9.72 7.55
N LYS A 45 14.77 -10.67 6.64
CA LYS A 45 15.80 -11.71 6.77
C LYS A 45 17.19 -11.23 6.40
N SER A 46 17.29 -10.26 5.50
CA SER A 46 18.57 -9.84 4.94
C SER A 46 18.69 -8.33 4.76
N GLY A 47 17.59 -7.60 4.83
CA GLY A 47 17.55 -6.16 4.58
C GLY A 47 17.58 -5.32 5.85
N PRO A 48 18.02 -4.06 5.75
CA PRO A 48 18.19 -3.17 6.89
C PRO A 48 16.89 -2.70 7.52
N LEU A 49 15.78 -2.72 6.78
CA LEU A 49 14.49 -2.22 7.28
C LEU A 49 13.67 -3.31 7.97
N LYS A 50 14.09 -4.56 7.85
CA LYS A 50 13.36 -5.72 8.42
C LYS A 50 11.91 -5.76 7.96
N LEU A 51 11.72 -5.58 6.66
CA LEU A 51 10.41 -5.69 6.02
C LEU A 51 9.96 -7.15 5.99
N ILE A 52 8.80 -7.44 6.58
CA ILE A 52 8.25 -8.78 6.63
C ILE A 52 7.48 -9.12 5.38
N GLN A 53 6.62 -8.18 4.93
CA GLN A 53 5.74 -8.39 3.80
C GLN A 53 5.45 -7.07 3.10
N TYR A 54 5.29 -7.16 1.79
CA TYR A 54 4.92 -6.04 0.93
C TYR A 54 4.00 -6.58 -0.16
N TYR A 55 2.85 -5.95 -0.35
CA TYR A 55 1.99 -6.31 -1.47
C TYR A 55 1.18 -5.11 -1.94
N VAL A 56 0.81 -5.17 -3.20
CA VAL A 56 0.03 -4.15 -3.89
C VAL A 56 -1.23 -4.80 -4.43
N SER A 57 -2.35 -4.13 -4.24
CA SER A 57 -3.62 -4.54 -4.82
C SER A 57 -4.27 -3.39 -5.54
N SER A 58 -5.14 -3.68 -6.48
CA SER A 58 -5.86 -2.67 -7.25
C SER A 58 -7.26 -3.16 -7.57
N GLY A 59 -8.19 -2.24 -7.58
CA GLY A 59 -9.58 -2.55 -7.92
C GLY A 59 -10.42 -1.28 -8.00
N PRO A 60 -11.71 -1.45 -8.28
CA PRO A 60 -12.60 -0.32 -8.42
C PRO A 60 -12.93 0.33 -7.08
N GLU A 61 -13.17 1.63 -7.09
CA GLU A 61 -13.83 2.30 -5.98
C GLU A 61 -15.34 2.08 -6.12
N TRP A 62 -15.99 1.74 -5.00
CA TRP A 62 -17.42 1.52 -4.94
C TRP A 62 -18.13 2.73 -4.36
N LYS A 63 -19.31 3.09 -4.89
CA LYS A 63 -20.08 4.25 -4.40
C LYS A 63 -20.56 4.08 -2.97
N GLU A 64 -20.98 2.87 -2.64
CA GLU A 64 -21.54 2.54 -1.32
C GLU A 64 -20.91 1.26 -0.81
N SER A 65 -19.63 1.33 -0.43
CA SER A 65 -18.91 0.14 0.00
C SER A 65 -19.56 -0.56 1.20
N ALA A 66 -20.26 0.20 2.06
CA ALA A 66 -20.99 -0.39 3.18
C ALA A 66 -22.12 -1.34 2.77
N SER A 67 -22.58 -1.27 1.51
CA SER A 67 -23.59 -2.20 0.99
C SER A 67 -23.12 -3.66 1.03
N PHE A 68 -21.80 -3.90 1.05
CA PHE A 68 -21.27 -5.26 1.20
C PHE A 68 -21.72 -5.91 2.51
N LEU A 69 -21.97 -5.11 3.54
CA LEU A 69 -22.42 -5.64 4.83
C LEU A 69 -23.81 -6.26 4.74
N ASP A 70 -24.61 -5.82 3.77
CA ASP A 70 -25.94 -6.38 3.49
C ASP A 70 -25.89 -7.44 2.38
N GLY A 71 -24.68 -7.84 1.95
CA GLY A 71 -24.52 -8.81 0.88
C GLY A 71 -24.80 -8.27 -0.51
N LYS A 72 -24.88 -6.96 -0.67
CA LYS A 72 -25.17 -6.32 -1.96
C LYS A 72 -23.91 -5.82 -2.64
N MET A 73 -23.90 -5.83 -3.98
CA MET A 73 -22.83 -5.25 -4.77
C MET A 73 -23.18 -3.81 -5.12
N PRO A 74 -22.42 -2.81 -4.63
CA PRO A 74 -22.66 -1.41 -4.99
C PRO A 74 -22.21 -1.10 -6.41
N GLU A 75 -22.54 0.09 -6.89
CA GLU A 75 -22.08 0.56 -8.19
C GLU A 75 -20.64 1.10 -8.11
N LYS A 76 -19.91 1.02 -9.21
CA LYS A 76 -18.57 1.59 -9.34
C LYS A 76 -18.65 3.09 -9.55
N THR A 77 -17.68 3.84 -9.02
CA THR A 77 -17.58 5.30 -9.25
C THR A 77 -16.90 5.62 -10.59
N GLY A 78 -16.13 4.68 -11.14
CA GLY A 78 -15.24 4.93 -12.27
C GLY A 78 -13.81 5.22 -11.84
N ARG A 79 -13.57 5.53 -10.56
CA ARG A 79 -12.23 5.70 -10.02
C ARG A 79 -11.63 4.34 -9.65
N ILE A 80 -10.32 4.28 -9.61
CA ILE A 80 -9.56 3.06 -9.28
C ILE A 80 -8.77 3.30 -8.02
N ILE A 81 -8.77 2.30 -7.15
CA ILE A 81 -7.99 2.34 -5.91
C ILE A 81 -6.81 1.40 -6.05
N VAL A 82 -5.63 1.90 -5.70
CA VAL A 82 -4.41 1.09 -5.57
C VAL A 82 -4.00 1.14 -4.10
N SER A 83 -3.83 -0.02 -3.49
CA SER A 83 -3.42 -0.12 -2.08
C SER A 83 -2.08 -0.81 -1.98
N VAL A 84 -1.18 -0.19 -1.21
CA VAL A 84 0.12 -0.76 -0.89
C VAL A 84 0.14 -1.07 0.61
N VAL A 85 0.41 -2.31 0.94
CA VAL A 85 0.49 -2.76 2.34
C VAL A 85 1.90 -3.22 2.63
N GLU A 86 2.47 -2.71 3.72
CA GLU A 86 3.82 -3.06 4.15
C GLU A 86 3.80 -3.41 5.64
N ILE A 87 4.46 -4.50 5.99
CA ILE A 87 4.55 -4.97 7.37
C ILE A 87 6.02 -5.04 7.76
N TYR A 88 6.35 -4.39 8.87
CA TYR A 88 7.71 -4.28 9.38
C TYR A 88 7.82 -4.90 10.77
N GLU A 89 9.00 -5.43 11.09
CA GLU A 89 9.29 -5.92 12.44
C GLU A 89 9.16 -4.81 13.49
N THR A 90 9.58 -3.57 13.12
CA THR A 90 9.65 -2.45 14.06
C THR A 90 9.17 -1.15 13.40
N GLU A 91 8.77 -0.19 14.24
CA GLU A 91 8.45 1.16 13.78
C GLU A 91 9.66 1.86 13.16
N ASP A 92 10.85 1.61 13.70
CA ASP A 92 12.07 2.19 13.17
C ASP A 92 12.32 1.77 11.73
N GLY A 93 12.03 0.52 11.39
CA GLY A 93 12.15 0.05 10.01
C GLY A 93 11.28 0.84 9.03
N LEU A 94 10.03 1.09 9.40
CA LEU A 94 9.12 1.90 8.59
C LEU A 94 9.62 3.35 8.48
N HIS A 95 10.06 3.93 9.59
CA HIS A 95 10.58 5.31 9.58
C HIS A 95 11.81 5.43 8.68
N HIS A 96 12.72 4.48 8.74
CA HIS A 96 13.89 4.43 7.86
C HIS A 96 13.49 4.31 6.39
N HIS A 97 12.47 3.51 6.08
CA HIS A 97 11.94 3.42 4.72
C HIS A 97 11.49 4.80 4.21
N TRP A 98 10.77 5.55 5.02
CA TRP A 98 10.32 6.88 4.63
C TRP A 98 11.48 7.85 4.40
N ILE A 99 12.52 7.78 5.23
CA ILE A 99 13.71 8.61 5.06
C ILE A 99 14.42 8.27 3.75
N GLU A 100 14.66 6.99 3.49
CA GLU A 100 15.34 6.53 2.28
C GLU A 100 14.54 6.79 1.01
N SER A 101 13.22 6.77 1.10
CA SER A 101 12.32 6.91 -0.05
C SER A 101 11.78 8.32 -0.23
N LYS A 102 12.27 9.29 0.52
CA LYS A 102 11.73 10.65 0.52
C LYS A 102 11.63 11.25 -0.88
N GLU A 103 12.70 11.17 -1.67
CA GLU A 103 12.72 11.74 -3.03
C GLU A 103 11.75 11.01 -3.95
N HIS A 104 11.69 9.69 -3.84
CA HIS A 104 10.76 8.87 -4.60
C HIS A 104 9.31 9.24 -4.27
N HIS A 105 9.00 9.41 -2.99
CA HIS A 105 7.66 9.81 -2.56
C HIS A 105 7.28 11.19 -3.06
N GLN A 106 8.22 12.12 -3.09
CA GLN A 106 7.98 13.47 -3.62
C GLN A 106 7.63 13.46 -5.10
N VAL A 107 8.34 12.65 -5.89
CA VAL A 107 8.04 12.46 -7.31
C VAL A 107 6.65 11.86 -7.50
N PHE A 108 6.33 10.85 -6.72
CA PHE A 108 5.03 10.19 -6.76
C PHE A 108 3.89 11.14 -6.41
N LEU A 109 4.05 11.92 -5.33
CA LEU A 109 3.04 12.89 -4.91
C LEU A 109 2.82 13.98 -5.96
N ALA A 110 3.90 14.44 -6.61
CA ALA A 110 3.79 15.42 -7.70
C ALA A 110 3.00 14.85 -8.89
N TRP A 111 3.27 13.60 -9.25
CA TRP A 111 2.53 12.92 -10.31
C TRP A 111 1.05 12.77 -9.96
N LEU A 112 0.74 12.35 -8.73
CA LEU A 112 -0.65 12.24 -8.27
C LEU A 112 -1.40 13.56 -8.43
N LYS A 113 -0.74 14.66 -8.07
CA LYS A 113 -1.34 15.98 -8.19
C LYS A 113 -1.63 16.34 -9.65
N GLU A 114 -0.74 16.00 -10.56
CA GLU A 114 -0.93 16.24 -12.01
C GLU A 114 -2.14 15.50 -12.56
N VAL A 115 -2.39 14.28 -12.09
CA VAL A 115 -3.48 13.44 -12.62
C VAL A 115 -4.75 13.51 -11.78
N ASP A 116 -4.84 14.44 -10.85
CA ASP A 116 -5.97 14.58 -9.92
C ASP A 116 -6.19 13.33 -9.06
N GLY A 117 -5.11 12.66 -8.70
CA GLY A 117 -5.16 11.53 -7.78
C GLY A 117 -5.23 12.00 -6.33
N GLU A 118 -5.72 11.11 -5.48
CA GLU A 118 -5.75 11.32 -4.03
C GLU A 118 -4.91 10.26 -3.36
N ILE A 119 -4.37 10.57 -2.20
CA ILE A 119 -3.60 9.61 -1.41
C ILE A 119 -3.98 9.71 0.06
N GLN A 120 -4.00 8.56 0.71
CA GLN A 120 -4.24 8.46 2.14
C GLN A 120 -3.36 7.34 2.70
N THR A 121 -2.76 7.58 3.86
CA THR A 121 -1.93 6.57 4.49
C THR A 121 -2.33 6.39 5.94
N TYR A 122 -2.33 5.13 6.38
CA TYR A 122 -2.58 4.71 7.75
C TYR A 122 -1.32 4.04 8.24
N SER A 123 -0.51 4.79 8.99
CA SER A 123 0.86 4.39 9.30
C SER A 123 1.10 4.21 10.79
N PHE A 124 2.10 3.39 11.11
CA PHE A 124 2.48 3.06 12.49
C PHE A 124 1.36 2.39 13.28
N HIS A 125 0.46 1.71 12.57
CA HIS A 125 -0.54 0.90 13.23
C HIS A 125 0.08 -0.41 13.71
N LYS A 126 -0.44 -0.94 14.79
CA LYS A 126 -0.03 -2.26 15.30
C LYS A 126 -1.04 -3.29 14.86
N ILE A 127 -0.54 -4.42 14.41
CA ILE A 127 -1.40 -5.56 14.09
C ILE A 127 -1.92 -6.14 15.40
N LEU A 128 -3.24 -6.19 15.55
CA LEU A 128 -3.88 -6.67 16.77
C LEU A 128 -4.04 -8.19 16.76
N GLN A 129 -4.29 -8.76 15.58
CA GLN A 129 -4.50 -10.20 15.40
C GLN A 129 -3.98 -10.61 14.04
N SER A 130 -3.43 -11.81 13.96
CA SER A 130 -3.16 -12.47 12.70
C SER A 130 -3.60 -13.91 12.81
N LEU A 131 -4.22 -14.45 11.75
CA LEU A 131 -4.84 -15.77 11.81
C LEU A 131 -3.80 -16.89 11.76
N TRP A 132 -2.79 -16.71 10.92
CA TRP A 132 -1.77 -17.73 10.68
C TRP A 132 -0.39 -17.27 11.12
N ASP A 133 0.51 -18.23 11.25
CA ASP A 133 1.92 -17.94 11.53
C ASP A 133 2.66 -17.37 10.33
#